data_3c9a7e5ce832da6a162712ed967403d3
#
_entry.id   3c9a7e5ce832da6a162712ed967403d3
#
_cell.length_a   1.000
_cell.length_b   1.000
_cell.length_c   1.000
_cell.angle_alpha   90.00
_cell.angle_beta   90.00
_cell.angle_gamma   90.00
#
_symmetry.space_group_name_H-M   'P 1'
#
loop_
_entity.id
_entity.type
_entity.pdbx_description
1 polymer ?
#
loop_
_entity_poly.entity_id
_entity_poly.type
_entity_poly.pdbx_seq_one_letter_code
_entity_poly.pdbx_strand_id
1 'polypeptide(L)'
;MKINKIFFSARLLIFLPIIATSQVAIQEAFPNLYFTEPVDLQHTPDGSDRIFVLEQRGTIYVFQNDHSVTEKTMFLDIRDKVVHEGERGLLGLAFHPEYENNGYFFVNYTAPNPLRTVVSRFQVTPDDPDVGDELSEHIIIQIDQPFSNHNGGQIVFGPEGYLYIGMGDGGWFGDPYNNGQDLTTLLGAILRIDVDTVSANLNYGIPVDNPFVADTLEFRDEIYAYGLRNPWRFSFDPYTNSCWIADVGQDLYEEIDILESGGNYGWKIMEGNHCYSPAAGCDTTGLILPVYTYDHSIGESITGGFVYRGTLVPDIYGKYIFADFEYGDVWSLAYDEENSLELSILGDLGPYSVTSFGIDQHDELYICSFDGKIYKFSQALSTVKIDGIIPNKIFLYQNYPNPFNPVTTLRYDLPENMPVTIVIYDMLGIRVKTLINQTQKAGYRSIIWDAINNNGKPVSAGIYLYQIQNGEYMQTRKMVLLK
;
A
#
# COMPACT_ATOMS: atom_id res chain seq x y z
N MET A 1 30.19 79.89 4.17
CA MET A 1 30.15 78.67 5.01
C MET A 1 29.04 77.80 4.52
N LYS A 2 29.35 76.81 3.65
CA LYS A 2 28.33 75.89 3.07
C LYS A 2 28.32 74.63 3.89
N ILE A 3 27.18 74.28 4.52
CA ILE A 3 26.95 73.07 5.29
C ILE A 3 26.46 72.01 4.30
N ASN A 4 27.25 71.00 4.01
CA ASN A 4 26.86 69.80 3.26
C ASN A 4 26.04 68.87 4.19
N LYS A 5 24.77 68.64 3.84
CA LYS A 5 23.95 67.57 4.45
C LYS A 5 24.25 66.25 3.80
N ILE A 6 24.84 65.33 4.55
CA ILE A 6 25.04 63.94 4.17
C ILE A 6 23.71 63.21 4.47
N PHE A 7 23.04 62.70 3.45
CA PHE A 7 21.90 61.82 3.61
C PHE A 7 22.42 60.39 3.77
N PHE A 8 22.25 59.80 4.94
CA PHE A 8 22.39 58.35 5.18
C PHE A 8 21.13 57.67 4.70
N SER A 9 21.15 56.94 3.59
CA SER A 9 20.11 56.02 3.16
C SER A 9 20.24 54.71 3.95
N ALA A 10 19.40 54.51 4.95
CA ALA A 10 19.29 53.22 5.65
C ALA A 10 18.54 52.24 4.72
N ARG A 11 19.26 51.31 4.11
CA ARG A 11 18.64 50.14 3.45
C ARG A 11 18.08 49.22 4.51
N LEU A 12 16.74 49.16 4.64
CA LEU A 12 16.03 48.18 5.43
C LEU A 12 16.20 46.82 4.73
N LEU A 13 17.03 45.94 5.28
CA LEU A 13 17.10 44.54 4.86
C LEU A 13 15.87 43.86 5.44
N ILE A 14 14.86 43.64 4.60
CA ILE A 14 13.71 42.79 4.93
C ILE A 14 14.22 41.35 4.86
N PHE A 15 14.45 40.76 6.02
CA PHE A 15 14.58 39.31 6.14
C PHE A 15 13.19 38.70 5.94
N LEU A 16 12.88 38.22 4.74
CA LEU A 16 11.77 37.28 4.53
C LEU A 16 12.20 35.96 5.16
N PRO A 17 11.41 35.38 6.06
CA PRO A 17 11.69 34.04 6.53
C PRO A 17 11.65 33.10 5.31
N ILE A 18 12.75 32.41 5.07
CA ILE A 18 12.76 31.27 4.12
C ILE A 18 11.92 30.20 4.81
N ILE A 19 10.69 30.02 4.36
CA ILE A 19 9.87 28.87 4.73
C ILE A 19 10.52 27.70 3.99
N ALA A 20 11.31 26.92 4.72
CA ALA A 20 11.82 25.65 4.24
C ALA A 20 10.60 24.71 4.14
N THR A 21 10.15 24.42 2.94
CA THR A 21 9.18 23.33 2.73
C THR A 21 9.96 22.03 2.91
N SER A 22 9.60 21.28 3.92
CA SER A 22 10.05 19.91 4.11
C SER A 22 9.47 19.04 2.98
N GLN A 23 10.26 18.13 2.47
CA GLN A 23 9.85 17.18 1.45
C GLN A 23 10.12 15.77 1.95
N VAL A 24 9.13 14.90 1.85
CA VAL A 24 9.28 13.48 2.15
C VAL A 24 10.19 12.85 1.09
N ALA A 25 11.11 12.02 1.51
CA ALA A 25 11.98 11.23 0.64
C ALA A 25 11.98 9.77 1.07
N ILE A 26 12.11 8.86 0.10
CA ILE A 26 12.30 7.44 0.31
C ILE A 26 13.77 7.13 0.11
N GLN A 27 14.40 6.41 1.04
CA GLN A 27 15.83 6.06 0.98
C GLN A 27 16.06 4.64 1.52
N GLU A 28 17.17 4.00 1.11
CA GLU A 28 17.54 2.70 1.64
C GLU A 28 17.72 2.76 3.17
N ALA A 29 17.02 1.87 3.88
CA ALA A 29 17.09 1.80 5.34
C ALA A 29 18.37 1.11 5.81
N PHE A 30 18.74 0.01 5.16
CA PHE A 30 19.87 -0.86 5.52
C PHE A 30 20.76 -1.12 4.28
N PRO A 31 21.59 -0.15 3.85
CA PRO A 31 22.27 -0.18 2.55
C PRO A 31 23.32 -1.28 2.41
N ASN A 32 23.73 -1.91 3.52
CA ASN A 32 24.71 -2.99 3.50
C ASN A 32 24.06 -4.39 3.51
N LEU A 33 22.74 -4.46 3.64
CA LEU A 33 21.99 -5.73 3.61
C LEU A 33 21.29 -5.91 2.28
N TYR A 34 21.15 -7.17 1.88
CA TYR A 34 20.40 -7.58 0.72
C TYR A 34 19.53 -8.80 1.06
N PHE A 35 18.31 -8.83 0.56
CA PHE A 35 17.31 -9.88 0.78
C PHE A 35 16.86 -10.47 -0.55
N THR A 36 16.39 -11.72 -0.53
CA THR A 36 15.86 -12.37 -1.74
C THR A 36 14.34 -12.39 -1.65
N GLU A 37 13.68 -11.58 -2.48
CA GLU A 37 12.21 -11.49 -2.51
C GLU A 37 11.62 -11.20 -1.11
N PRO A 38 11.99 -10.07 -0.46
CA PRO A 38 11.44 -9.73 0.85
C PRO A 38 9.96 -9.35 0.72
N VAL A 39 9.09 -9.94 1.57
CA VAL A 39 7.63 -9.79 1.48
C VAL A 39 6.97 -9.35 2.79
N ASP A 40 7.69 -9.28 3.89
CA ASP A 40 7.18 -8.74 5.15
C ASP A 40 8.33 -8.26 6.03
N LEU A 41 8.06 -7.29 6.90
CA LEU A 41 8.97 -6.75 7.89
C LEU A 41 8.24 -6.55 9.20
N GLN A 42 8.79 -7.10 10.28
CA GLN A 42 8.21 -7.04 11.62
C GLN A 42 9.27 -6.70 12.66
N HIS A 43 8.83 -6.22 13.82
CA HIS A 43 9.65 -6.09 15.02
C HIS A 43 9.05 -6.92 16.17
N THR A 44 9.83 -7.22 17.19
CA THR A 44 9.35 -7.91 18.40
C THR A 44 8.85 -6.91 19.44
N PRO A 45 7.82 -7.25 20.22
CA PRO A 45 7.31 -6.39 21.30
C PRO A 45 8.14 -6.47 22.60
N ASP A 46 9.39 -6.95 22.55
CA ASP A 46 10.29 -7.11 23.70
C ASP A 46 11.22 -5.92 23.94
N GLY A 47 11.09 -4.85 23.15
CA GLY A 47 11.90 -3.64 23.27
C GLY A 47 13.36 -3.79 22.82
N SER A 48 13.71 -4.87 22.12
CA SER A 48 15.09 -5.14 21.67
C SER A 48 15.52 -4.36 20.44
N ASP A 49 14.63 -3.63 19.80
CA ASP A 49 14.84 -2.88 18.54
C ASP A 49 15.42 -3.73 17.41
N ARG A 50 14.96 -4.98 17.31
CA ARG A 50 15.34 -5.91 16.24
C ARG A 50 14.33 -5.85 15.12
N ILE A 51 14.83 -5.96 13.89
CA ILE A 51 14.02 -6.06 12.67
C ILE A 51 14.09 -7.49 12.14
N PHE A 52 12.94 -8.01 11.76
CA PHE A 52 12.76 -9.31 11.12
C PHE A 52 12.25 -9.11 9.71
N VAL A 53 12.93 -9.69 8.73
CA VAL A 53 12.53 -9.63 7.32
C VAL A 53 12.28 -11.03 6.81
N LEU A 54 11.09 -11.23 6.23
CA LEU A 54 10.68 -12.47 5.59
C LEU A 54 11.08 -12.46 4.12
N GLU A 55 11.70 -13.54 3.68
CA GLU A 55 11.87 -13.85 2.27
C GLU A 55 10.79 -14.84 1.82
N GLN A 56 10.12 -14.55 0.71
CA GLN A 56 8.99 -15.34 0.20
C GLN A 56 9.26 -16.84 0.11
N ARG A 57 10.54 -17.21 -0.11
CA ARG A 57 10.99 -18.59 -0.26
C ARG A 57 10.93 -19.44 1.01
N GLY A 58 10.71 -18.83 2.19
CA GLY A 58 10.59 -19.57 3.44
C GLY A 58 11.72 -19.33 4.45
N THR A 59 12.41 -18.19 4.39
CA THR A 59 13.42 -17.79 5.36
C THR A 59 13.02 -16.48 6.06
N ILE A 60 13.38 -16.36 7.32
CA ILE A 60 13.27 -15.14 8.11
C ILE A 60 14.67 -14.78 8.60
N TYR A 61 15.05 -13.52 8.43
CA TYR A 61 16.29 -12.96 8.95
C TYR A 61 16.02 -11.95 10.04
N VAL A 62 16.91 -11.89 11.03
CA VAL A 62 16.90 -10.90 12.11
C VAL A 62 18.19 -10.09 12.13
N PHE A 63 18.10 -8.82 12.48
CA PHE A 63 19.24 -7.90 12.65
C PHE A 63 18.84 -6.71 13.51
N GLN A 64 19.83 -5.93 13.98
CA GLN A 64 19.58 -4.74 14.76
C GLN A 64 19.07 -3.59 13.86
N ASN A 65 18.14 -2.78 14.36
CA ASN A 65 17.61 -1.61 13.66
C ASN A 65 18.65 -0.48 13.61
N ASP A 66 19.74 -0.71 12.91
CA ASP A 66 20.82 0.25 12.72
C ASP A 66 21.14 0.39 11.23
N HIS A 67 21.10 1.63 10.72
CA HIS A 67 21.40 1.94 9.32
C HIS A 67 22.78 1.42 8.87
N SER A 68 23.75 1.31 9.78
CA SER A 68 25.09 0.83 9.49
C SER A 68 25.28 -0.68 9.58
N VAL A 69 24.24 -1.44 9.94
CA VAL A 69 24.29 -2.91 10.10
C VAL A 69 24.82 -3.57 8.82
N THR A 70 25.72 -4.54 8.99
CA THR A 70 26.38 -5.25 7.87
C THR A 70 26.10 -6.75 7.86
N GLU A 71 25.49 -7.29 8.92
CA GLU A 71 25.22 -8.70 9.08
C GLU A 71 23.76 -8.92 9.49
N LYS A 72 23.21 -10.02 9.02
CA LYS A 72 21.89 -10.52 9.41
C LYS A 72 21.99 -11.99 9.81
N THR A 73 21.26 -12.41 10.84
CA THR A 73 21.21 -13.80 11.31
C THR A 73 19.98 -14.47 10.71
N MET A 74 20.10 -15.74 10.30
CA MET A 74 18.94 -16.52 9.90
C MET A 74 18.15 -16.89 11.16
N PHE A 75 16.93 -16.36 11.27
CA PHE A 75 16.05 -16.60 12.40
C PHE A 75 15.25 -17.90 12.24
N LEU A 76 14.68 -18.14 11.04
CA LEU A 76 13.92 -19.35 10.74
C LEU A 76 14.16 -19.77 9.28
N ASP A 77 14.28 -21.10 9.04
CA ASP A 77 14.34 -21.69 7.70
C ASP A 77 13.30 -22.81 7.56
N ILE A 78 12.22 -22.55 6.83
CA ILE A 78 11.16 -23.54 6.55
C ILE A 78 10.97 -23.77 5.05
N ARG A 79 12.02 -23.55 4.24
CA ARG A 79 11.97 -23.74 2.79
C ARG A 79 11.54 -25.12 2.34
N ASP A 80 11.73 -26.13 3.15
CA ASP A 80 11.29 -27.50 2.90
C ASP A 80 9.77 -27.70 3.01
N LYS A 81 9.07 -26.76 3.66
CA LYS A 81 7.61 -26.77 3.86
C LYS A 81 6.85 -25.86 2.90
N VAL A 82 7.54 -24.87 2.33
CA VAL A 82 6.94 -23.77 1.56
C VAL A 82 6.98 -24.05 0.07
N VAL A 83 5.87 -23.85 -0.60
CA VAL A 83 5.84 -23.69 -2.04
C VAL A 83 5.79 -22.19 -2.36
N HIS A 84 6.77 -21.68 -3.12
CA HIS A 84 6.87 -20.27 -3.48
C HIS A 84 6.86 -20.13 -5.01
N GLU A 85 5.92 -19.40 -5.53
CA GLU A 85 5.81 -19.00 -6.93
C GLU A 85 4.58 -18.10 -7.08
N GLY A 86 4.70 -16.95 -7.75
CA GLY A 86 3.64 -15.96 -7.82
C GLY A 86 3.27 -15.44 -6.43
N GLU A 87 2.02 -15.58 -6.03
CA GLU A 87 1.56 -15.11 -4.71
C GLU A 87 1.81 -16.09 -3.56
N ARG A 88 2.28 -17.31 -3.84
CA ARG A 88 2.55 -18.34 -2.83
C ARG A 88 3.90 -18.13 -2.17
N GLY A 89 4.02 -18.54 -0.92
CA GLY A 89 5.28 -18.44 -0.19
C GLY A 89 5.12 -18.45 1.32
N LEU A 90 6.16 -18.02 2.00
CA LEU A 90 6.09 -17.53 3.37
C LEU A 90 5.66 -16.06 3.30
N LEU A 91 4.45 -15.72 3.79
CA LEU A 91 3.77 -14.48 3.44
C LEU A 91 3.50 -13.56 4.63
N GLY A 92 3.51 -14.08 5.85
CA GLY A 92 3.23 -13.26 7.04
C GLY A 92 3.93 -13.77 8.29
N LEU A 93 4.28 -12.83 9.16
CA LEU A 93 4.86 -13.05 10.49
C LEU A 93 4.11 -12.18 11.50
N ALA A 94 3.78 -12.76 12.64
CA ALA A 94 3.27 -12.02 13.79
C ALA A 94 3.91 -12.54 15.08
N PHE A 95 4.46 -11.65 15.89
CA PHE A 95 4.92 -11.99 17.22
C PHE A 95 3.76 -11.94 18.20
N HIS A 96 3.71 -12.91 19.11
CA HIS A 96 2.70 -12.94 20.16
C HIS A 96 2.80 -11.68 21.04
N PRO A 97 1.70 -11.07 21.50
CA PRO A 97 1.76 -9.89 22.38
C PRO A 97 2.61 -10.11 23.63
N GLU A 98 2.62 -11.33 24.16
CA GLU A 98 3.44 -11.76 25.32
C GLU A 98 4.76 -12.43 24.88
N TYR A 99 5.31 -12.08 23.72
CA TYR A 99 6.53 -12.71 23.16
C TYR A 99 7.71 -12.68 24.13
N GLU A 100 7.91 -11.58 24.85
CA GLU A 100 8.95 -11.45 25.89
C GLU A 100 8.90 -12.60 26.92
N ASN A 101 7.69 -13.10 27.23
CA ASN A 101 7.47 -14.13 28.23
C ASN A 101 7.41 -15.54 27.66
N ASN A 102 6.84 -15.71 26.46
CA ASN A 102 6.55 -17.04 25.88
C ASN A 102 7.42 -17.39 24.66
N GLY A 103 8.06 -16.43 24.02
CA GLY A 103 8.88 -16.62 22.84
C GLY A 103 8.09 -17.09 21.59
N TYR A 104 6.76 -16.97 21.59
CA TYR A 104 5.92 -17.44 20.50
C TYR A 104 5.85 -16.44 19.36
N PHE A 105 5.95 -16.98 18.14
CA PHE A 105 5.66 -16.23 16.90
C PHE A 105 4.88 -17.11 15.93
N PHE A 106 4.15 -16.47 15.04
CA PHE A 106 3.26 -17.12 14.09
C PHE A 106 3.70 -16.78 12.68
N VAL A 107 3.60 -17.76 11.79
CA VAL A 107 3.87 -17.58 10.38
C VAL A 107 2.70 -18.08 9.56
N ASN A 108 2.45 -17.39 8.43
CA ASN A 108 1.53 -17.82 7.40
C ASN A 108 2.33 -18.21 6.17
N TYR A 109 2.14 -19.44 5.69
CA TYR A 109 2.82 -19.91 4.49
C TYR A 109 1.93 -20.82 3.64
N THR A 110 2.27 -20.93 2.36
CA THR A 110 1.61 -21.85 1.43
C THR A 110 2.36 -23.19 1.39
N ALA A 111 1.68 -24.27 1.72
CA ALA A 111 2.20 -25.63 1.68
C ALA A 111 1.70 -26.42 0.47
N PRO A 112 2.51 -27.36 -0.08
CA PRO A 112 2.10 -28.23 -1.19
C PRO A 112 1.33 -29.47 -0.73
N ASN A 113 0.69 -30.16 -1.65
CA ASN A 113 0.19 -31.54 -1.59
C ASN A 113 -0.75 -31.91 -0.41
N PRO A 114 -1.98 -31.41 -0.31
CA PRO A 114 -2.63 -30.48 -1.24
C PRO A 114 -2.13 -29.05 -1.06
N LEU A 115 -2.37 -28.19 -2.05
CA LEU A 115 -2.08 -26.77 -1.93
C LEU A 115 -2.99 -26.17 -0.85
N ARG A 116 -2.39 -25.51 0.14
CA ARG A 116 -3.13 -24.95 1.27
C ARG A 116 -2.34 -23.82 1.95
N THR A 117 -3.04 -22.91 2.53
CA THR A 117 -2.51 -21.96 3.50
C THR A 117 -2.37 -22.68 4.85
N VAL A 118 -1.24 -22.44 5.52
CA VAL A 118 -0.93 -22.95 6.85
C VAL A 118 -0.54 -21.78 7.75
N VAL A 119 -1.24 -21.63 8.86
CA VAL A 119 -0.80 -20.73 9.93
C VAL A 119 -0.26 -21.61 11.05
N SER A 120 1.02 -21.42 11.39
CA SER A 120 1.71 -22.19 12.42
C SER A 120 2.33 -21.28 13.47
N ARG A 121 2.31 -21.72 14.73
CA ARG A 121 3.09 -21.16 15.82
C ARG A 121 4.44 -21.86 15.92
N PHE A 122 5.48 -21.06 16.10
CA PHE A 122 6.82 -21.50 16.47
C PHE A 122 7.22 -20.85 17.81
N GLN A 123 8.36 -21.27 18.34
CA GLN A 123 8.94 -20.68 19.54
C GLN A 123 10.42 -20.35 19.28
N VAL A 124 10.90 -19.28 19.87
CA VAL A 124 12.33 -18.95 19.85
C VAL A 124 13.10 -19.95 20.70
N THR A 125 14.35 -20.26 20.34
CA THR A 125 15.18 -21.16 21.16
C THR A 125 15.47 -20.54 22.53
N PRO A 126 15.53 -21.33 23.59
CA PRO A 126 15.75 -20.80 24.94
C PRO A 126 17.12 -20.12 25.14
N ASP A 127 18.12 -20.50 24.34
CA ASP A 127 19.50 -20.04 24.49
C ASP A 127 19.88 -18.88 23.60
N ASP A 128 19.10 -18.62 22.53
CA ASP A 128 19.38 -17.56 21.56
C ASP A 128 18.09 -16.93 21.05
N PRO A 129 17.78 -15.66 21.40
CA PRO A 129 16.59 -14.96 20.93
C PRO A 129 16.58 -14.62 19.44
N ASP A 130 17.70 -14.80 18.76
CA ASP A 130 17.84 -14.56 17.32
C ASP A 130 17.67 -15.85 16.49
N VAL A 131 17.25 -16.97 17.14
CA VAL A 131 17.03 -18.26 16.49
C VAL A 131 15.67 -18.83 16.85
N GLY A 132 14.80 -19.01 15.86
CA GLY A 132 13.55 -19.76 15.98
C GLY A 132 13.81 -21.27 15.96
N ASP A 133 13.10 -22.01 16.80
CA ASP A 133 13.19 -23.48 16.82
C ASP A 133 12.29 -24.07 15.73
N GLU A 134 12.89 -24.51 14.62
CA GLU A 134 12.19 -25.13 13.48
C GLU A 134 11.41 -26.39 13.86
N LEU A 135 11.81 -27.07 14.96
CA LEU A 135 11.16 -28.29 15.44
C LEU A 135 9.98 -28.00 16.38
N SER A 136 9.81 -26.74 16.80
CA SER A 136 8.72 -26.31 17.68
C SER A 136 7.40 -26.08 16.98
N GLU A 137 7.33 -26.31 15.67
CA GLU A 137 6.12 -26.04 14.89
C GLU A 137 4.87 -26.67 15.48
N HIS A 138 3.88 -25.82 15.70
CA HIS A 138 2.53 -26.21 16.07
C HIS A 138 1.53 -25.60 15.09
N ILE A 139 0.93 -26.45 14.24
CA ILE A 139 -0.04 -25.99 13.25
C ILE A 139 -1.30 -25.50 13.98
N ILE A 140 -1.67 -24.25 13.75
CA ILE A 140 -2.87 -23.62 14.28
C ILE A 140 -4.06 -23.93 13.36
N ILE A 141 -3.98 -23.54 12.08
CA ILE A 141 -5.06 -23.74 11.11
C ILE A 141 -4.50 -24.06 9.72
N GLN A 142 -5.23 -24.87 8.97
CA GLN A 142 -4.94 -25.18 7.57
C GLN A 142 -6.20 -24.91 6.73
N ILE A 143 -6.03 -24.28 5.59
CA ILE A 143 -7.12 -23.88 4.70
C ILE A 143 -6.73 -24.29 3.28
N ASP A 144 -7.50 -25.20 2.68
CA ASP A 144 -7.26 -25.68 1.31
C ASP A 144 -7.37 -24.51 0.31
N GLN A 145 -6.42 -24.43 -0.62
CA GLN A 145 -6.38 -23.43 -1.67
C GLN A 145 -6.74 -24.07 -3.01
N PRO A 146 -7.84 -23.65 -3.64
CA PRO A 146 -8.26 -24.23 -4.91
C PRO A 146 -7.34 -23.85 -6.08
N PHE A 147 -6.70 -22.68 -6.00
CA PHE A 147 -5.79 -22.16 -7.03
C PHE A 147 -4.50 -21.61 -6.41
N SER A 148 -3.56 -21.23 -7.29
CA SER A 148 -2.23 -20.78 -6.92
C SER A 148 -2.10 -19.27 -6.65
N ASN A 149 -3.20 -18.54 -6.73
CA ASN A 149 -3.28 -17.09 -6.54
C ASN A 149 -4.41 -16.72 -5.57
N HIS A 150 -4.49 -15.47 -5.18
CA HIS A 150 -5.37 -14.92 -4.14
C HIS A 150 -5.25 -15.70 -2.82
N ASN A 151 -4.02 -15.90 -2.40
CA ASN A 151 -3.75 -16.68 -1.18
C ASN A 151 -3.82 -15.82 0.10
N GLY A 152 -3.94 -14.49 -0.04
CA GLY A 152 -3.84 -13.56 1.09
C GLY A 152 -2.44 -13.61 1.70
N GLY A 153 -2.36 -13.79 3.02
CA GLY A 153 -1.08 -14.11 3.68
C GLY A 153 -0.76 -13.26 4.90
N GLN A 154 -1.29 -12.05 5.01
CA GLN A 154 -1.08 -11.23 6.19
C GLN A 154 -1.71 -11.86 7.42
N ILE A 155 -0.95 -11.84 8.53
CA ILE A 155 -1.42 -12.14 9.87
C ILE A 155 -0.98 -11.01 10.82
N VAL A 156 -1.85 -10.62 11.74
CA VAL A 156 -1.54 -9.56 12.70
C VAL A 156 -2.37 -9.75 13.97
N PHE A 157 -1.79 -9.44 15.14
CA PHE A 157 -2.55 -9.37 16.38
C PHE A 157 -3.32 -8.06 16.45
N GLY A 158 -4.62 -8.15 16.68
CA GLY A 158 -5.45 -6.99 16.99
C GLY A 158 -5.18 -6.42 18.39
N PRO A 159 -5.69 -5.22 18.68
CA PRO A 159 -5.47 -4.56 19.98
C PRO A 159 -6.04 -5.33 21.17
N GLU A 160 -6.99 -6.24 20.93
CA GLU A 160 -7.58 -7.13 21.94
C GLU A 160 -6.80 -8.44 22.16
N GLY A 161 -5.71 -8.67 21.40
CA GLY A 161 -4.82 -9.83 21.53
C GLY A 161 -5.22 -11.05 20.70
N TYR A 162 -6.26 -10.97 19.85
CA TYR A 162 -6.63 -12.04 18.93
C TYR A 162 -5.83 -11.96 17.62
N LEU A 163 -5.60 -13.12 16.99
CA LEU A 163 -4.90 -13.19 15.71
C LEU A 163 -5.91 -13.02 14.56
N TYR A 164 -5.66 -12.04 13.69
CA TYR A 164 -6.36 -11.82 12.45
C TYR A 164 -5.58 -12.42 11.29
N ILE A 165 -6.29 -13.05 10.34
CA ILE A 165 -5.71 -13.76 9.20
C ILE A 165 -6.46 -13.31 7.94
N GLY A 166 -5.74 -12.75 6.96
CA GLY A 166 -6.30 -12.39 5.66
C GLY A 166 -6.29 -13.58 4.71
N MET A 167 -7.45 -13.91 4.16
CA MET A 167 -7.64 -14.98 3.19
C MET A 167 -8.28 -14.43 1.92
N GLY A 168 -7.62 -14.66 0.78
CA GLY A 168 -8.25 -14.38 -0.51
C GLY A 168 -9.38 -15.37 -0.86
N ASP A 169 -10.08 -15.11 -1.96
CA ASP A 169 -11.19 -15.94 -2.45
C ASP A 169 -10.76 -17.34 -2.96
N GLY A 170 -9.44 -17.61 -2.92
CA GLY A 170 -8.84 -18.87 -3.34
C GLY A 170 -8.45 -18.89 -4.81
N GLY A 171 -8.64 -17.77 -5.53
CA GLY A 171 -8.01 -17.55 -6.82
C GLY A 171 -8.87 -17.77 -8.06
N TRP A 172 -8.17 -17.70 -9.20
CA TRP A 172 -8.74 -17.68 -10.53
C TRP A 172 -9.50 -16.37 -10.84
N PHE A 173 -10.02 -16.29 -12.06
CA PHE A 173 -10.74 -15.13 -12.56
C PHE A 173 -12.19 -15.11 -12.06
N GLY A 174 -12.62 -14.02 -11.44
CA GLY A 174 -14.02 -13.77 -11.09
C GLY A 174 -14.61 -14.70 -10.04
N ASP A 175 -13.81 -15.22 -9.13
CA ASP A 175 -14.23 -16.09 -8.04
C ASP A 175 -15.21 -17.21 -8.51
N PRO A 176 -14.72 -18.23 -9.20
CA PRO A 176 -15.61 -19.24 -9.84
C PRO A 176 -16.43 -20.05 -8.83
N TYR A 177 -15.99 -20.12 -7.58
CA TYR A 177 -16.67 -20.85 -6.51
C TYR A 177 -17.54 -19.97 -5.64
N ASN A 178 -17.54 -18.65 -5.86
CA ASN A 178 -18.28 -17.66 -5.07
C ASN A 178 -17.86 -17.63 -3.58
N ASN A 179 -16.59 -17.89 -3.33
CA ASN A 179 -16.03 -17.96 -1.98
C ASN A 179 -16.13 -16.61 -1.24
N GLY A 180 -16.01 -15.47 -1.94
CA GLY A 180 -16.16 -14.14 -1.34
C GLY A 180 -17.53 -13.93 -0.67
N GLN A 181 -18.57 -14.64 -1.10
CA GLN A 181 -19.92 -14.53 -0.53
C GLN A 181 -20.38 -15.80 0.20
N ASP A 182 -19.52 -16.81 0.38
CA ASP A 182 -19.87 -18.07 1.02
C ASP A 182 -19.29 -18.15 2.44
N LEU A 183 -20.13 -17.88 3.43
CA LEU A 183 -19.77 -17.93 4.86
C LEU A 183 -19.52 -19.36 5.39
N THR A 184 -19.68 -20.41 4.59
CA THR A 184 -19.36 -21.79 4.97
C THR A 184 -17.91 -22.17 4.68
N THR A 185 -17.19 -21.31 3.95
CA THR A 185 -15.73 -21.41 3.70
C THR A 185 -14.96 -20.34 4.47
N LEU A 186 -13.64 -20.51 4.61
CA LEU A 186 -12.74 -19.54 5.23
C LEU A 186 -12.06 -18.63 4.20
N LEU A 187 -12.41 -18.75 2.92
CA LEU A 187 -11.85 -17.99 1.81
C LEU A 187 -12.61 -16.66 1.61
N GLY A 188 -11.93 -15.67 1.02
CA GLY A 188 -12.51 -14.35 0.74
C GLY A 188 -12.88 -13.56 2.01
N ALA A 189 -12.07 -13.69 3.07
CA ALA A 189 -12.43 -13.22 4.41
C ALA A 189 -11.23 -12.74 5.23
N ILE A 190 -11.51 -11.93 6.24
CA ILE A 190 -10.64 -11.74 7.40
C ILE A 190 -11.16 -12.65 8.51
N LEU A 191 -10.31 -13.55 8.98
CA LEU A 191 -10.60 -14.45 10.11
C LEU A 191 -10.07 -13.86 11.41
N ARG A 192 -10.70 -14.15 12.55
CA ARG A 192 -10.24 -13.79 13.88
C ARG A 192 -10.32 -14.99 14.82
N ILE A 193 -9.18 -15.38 15.40
CA ILE A 193 -9.05 -16.54 16.28
C ILE A 193 -8.28 -16.19 17.56
N ASP A 194 -8.52 -16.96 18.61
CA ASP A 194 -7.81 -16.90 19.90
C ASP A 194 -6.76 -18.01 19.94
N VAL A 195 -5.48 -17.63 19.90
CA VAL A 195 -4.35 -18.59 19.90
C VAL A 195 -3.92 -19.03 21.30
N ASP A 196 -4.47 -18.42 22.35
CA ASP A 196 -4.18 -18.74 23.75
C ASP A 196 -5.13 -19.78 24.33
N THR A 197 -6.24 -20.02 23.66
CA THR A 197 -7.22 -21.03 24.07
C THR A 197 -7.42 -22.06 22.96
N VAL A 198 -8.08 -23.16 23.29
CA VAL A 198 -8.42 -24.23 22.34
C VAL A 198 -9.90 -24.54 22.45
N SER A 199 -10.55 -24.73 21.33
CA SER A 199 -11.91 -25.25 21.24
C SER A 199 -11.92 -26.74 20.91
N ALA A 200 -13.03 -27.41 21.11
CA ALA A 200 -13.14 -28.84 20.79
C ALA A 200 -12.80 -29.08 19.30
N ASN A 201 -11.79 -29.92 19.05
CA ASN A 201 -11.26 -30.29 17.73
C ASN A 201 -10.54 -29.17 16.94
N LEU A 202 -10.24 -28.02 17.56
CA LEU A 202 -9.44 -26.94 16.98
C LEU A 202 -8.17 -26.75 17.81
N ASN A 203 -7.10 -26.23 17.19
CA ASN A 203 -5.86 -25.84 17.88
C ASN A 203 -5.88 -24.37 18.34
N TYR A 204 -7.06 -23.75 18.32
CA TYR A 204 -7.33 -22.36 18.70
C TYR A 204 -8.73 -22.22 19.30
N GLY A 205 -9.00 -21.13 19.98
CA GLY A 205 -10.31 -20.72 20.43
C GLY A 205 -11.02 -19.84 19.42
N ILE A 206 -12.33 -19.74 19.57
CA ILE A 206 -13.16 -18.78 18.84
C ILE A 206 -13.54 -17.65 19.80
N PRO A 207 -13.22 -16.38 19.51
CA PRO A 207 -13.68 -15.25 20.31
C PRO A 207 -15.20 -15.22 20.37
N VAL A 208 -15.74 -15.07 21.56
CA VAL A 208 -17.20 -15.14 21.78
C VAL A 208 -18.01 -14.03 21.13
N ASP A 209 -17.33 -12.96 20.76
CA ASP A 209 -17.87 -11.79 20.06
C ASP A 209 -17.57 -11.78 18.55
N ASN A 210 -17.12 -12.90 17.98
CA ASN A 210 -17.08 -13.07 16.53
C ASN A 210 -18.51 -12.99 15.98
N PRO A 211 -18.72 -12.32 14.84
CA PRO A 211 -20.08 -11.96 14.39
C PRO A 211 -20.97 -13.15 14.02
N PHE A 212 -20.37 -14.29 13.69
CA PHE A 212 -21.12 -15.47 13.22
C PHE A 212 -21.15 -16.63 14.24
N VAL A 213 -20.61 -16.41 15.44
CA VAL A 213 -20.67 -17.40 16.53
C VAL A 213 -22.12 -17.70 16.90
N ALA A 214 -22.46 -18.98 17.00
CA ALA A 214 -23.79 -19.49 17.29
C ALA A 214 -24.86 -19.18 16.21
N ASP A 215 -24.45 -18.85 14.99
CA ASP A 215 -25.37 -18.83 13.86
C ASP A 215 -25.93 -20.25 13.60
N THR A 216 -27.19 -20.31 13.20
CA THR A 216 -27.87 -21.59 12.95
C THR A 216 -27.73 -22.08 11.50
N LEU A 217 -27.00 -21.31 10.64
CA LEU A 217 -26.83 -21.55 9.22
C LEU A 217 -25.53 -22.26 8.86
N GLU A 218 -24.79 -22.78 9.87
CA GLU A 218 -23.51 -23.48 9.72
C GLU A 218 -22.39 -22.57 9.15
N PHE A 219 -22.45 -21.25 9.42
CA PHE A 219 -21.39 -20.33 9.08
C PHE A 219 -20.13 -20.63 9.88
N ARG A 220 -18.98 -20.25 9.34
CA ARG A 220 -17.70 -20.43 9.99
C ARG A 220 -17.52 -19.39 11.09
N ASP A 221 -17.38 -19.86 12.32
CA ASP A 221 -17.24 -19.03 13.53
C ASP A 221 -15.96 -18.17 13.53
N GLU A 222 -14.95 -18.56 12.73
CA GLU A 222 -13.67 -17.85 12.57
C GLU A 222 -13.82 -16.55 11.78
N ILE A 223 -14.85 -16.40 10.94
CA ILE A 223 -15.03 -15.26 10.05
C ILE A 223 -15.33 -14.01 10.87
N TYR A 224 -14.52 -12.96 10.67
CA TYR A 224 -14.75 -11.63 11.24
C TYR A 224 -15.38 -10.67 10.23
N ALA A 225 -14.97 -10.77 8.96
CA ALA A 225 -15.53 -10.03 7.82
C ALA A 225 -15.31 -10.84 6.54
N TYR A 226 -16.10 -10.57 5.49
CA TYR A 226 -16.10 -11.34 4.26
C TYR A 226 -16.39 -10.47 3.03
N GLY A 227 -16.43 -11.08 1.86
CA GLY A 227 -16.65 -10.34 0.63
C GLY A 227 -15.39 -9.66 0.10
N LEU A 228 -14.23 -10.22 0.41
CA LEU A 228 -12.93 -9.76 -0.05
C LEU A 228 -12.39 -10.67 -1.17
N ARG A 229 -11.61 -10.10 -2.08
CA ARG A 229 -11.01 -10.83 -3.19
C ARG A 229 -9.64 -11.38 -2.85
N ASN A 230 -8.71 -10.51 -2.51
CA ASN A 230 -7.34 -10.86 -2.13
C ASN A 230 -6.75 -9.78 -1.20
N PRO A 231 -7.17 -9.76 0.07
CA PRO A 231 -6.69 -8.79 1.05
C PRO A 231 -5.20 -9.04 1.31
N TRP A 232 -4.35 -8.38 0.50
CA TRP A 232 -2.92 -8.64 0.47
C TRP A 232 -2.24 -8.20 1.74
N ARG A 233 -2.47 -6.94 2.16
CA ARG A 233 -1.98 -6.42 3.43
C ARG A 233 -3.08 -5.66 4.16
N PHE A 234 -3.07 -5.80 5.48
CA PHE A 234 -3.90 -5.00 6.38
C PHE A 234 -3.15 -4.71 7.66
N SER A 235 -3.47 -3.61 8.30
CA SER A 235 -2.81 -3.16 9.51
C SER A 235 -3.74 -2.42 10.44
N PHE A 236 -3.52 -2.57 11.74
CA PHE A 236 -4.19 -1.75 12.75
C PHE A 236 -3.44 -0.44 12.97
N ASP A 237 -4.15 0.67 12.96
CA ASP A 237 -3.63 1.94 13.45
C ASP A 237 -3.60 1.90 14.99
N PRO A 238 -2.43 1.92 15.63
CA PRO A 238 -2.33 1.77 17.08
C PRO A 238 -2.99 2.92 17.86
N TYR A 239 -3.28 4.05 17.21
CA TYR A 239 -3.87 5.23 17.84
C TYR A 239 -5.40 5.22 17.80
N THR A 240 -6.00 4.76 16.70
CA THR A 240 -7.46 4.73 16.52
C THR A 240 -8.07 3.34 16.68
N ASN A 241 -7.24 2.28 16.66
CA ASN A 241 -7.62 0.88 16.56
C ASN A 241 -8.40 0.53 15.27
N SER A 242 -8.44 1.43 14.29
CA SER A 242 -9.02 1.12 12.99
C SER A 242 -8.09 0.19 12.20
N CYS A 243 -8.65 -0.85 11.61
CA CYS A 243 -7.90 -1.74 10.74
C CYS A 243 -8.14 -1.34 9.28
N TRP A 244 -7.06 -1.03 8.58
CA TRP A 244 -7.04 -0.67 7.16
C TRP A 244 -6.70 -1.89 6.33
N ILE A 245 -7.50 -2.18 5.32
CA ILE A 245 -7.33 -3.33 4.41
C ILE A 245 -7.06 -2.79 3.02
N ALA A 246 -6.10 -3.39 2.32
CA ALA A 246 -5.92 -3.22 0.88
C ALA A 246 -6.34 -4.52 0.20
N ASP A 247 -7.41 -4.47 -0.56
CA ASP A 247 -7.95 -5.60 -1.30
C ASP A 247 -7.65 -5.45 -2.79
N VAL A 248 -6.93 -6.41 -3.36
CA VAL A 248 -6.49 -6.39 -4.75
C VAL A 248 -7.67 -6.68 -5.67
N GLY A 249 -7.95 -5.76 -6.57
CA GLY A 249 -9.02 -5.83 -7.54
C GLY A 249 -8.82 -6.83 -8.67
N GLN A 250 -9.82 -6.99 -9.54
CA GLN A 250 -9.80 -7.99 -10.62
C GLN A 250 -9.38 -7.41 -11.95
N ASP A 251 -10.10 -6.41 -12.46
CA ASP A 251 -9.94 -5.93 -13.82
C ASP A 251 -9.79 -4.41 -13.95
N LEU A 252 -10.39 -3.66 -13.03
CA LEU A 252 -10.57 -2.22 -13.22
C LEU A 252 -10.23 -1.37 -12.02
N TYR A 253 -10.42 -1.86 -10.80
CA TYR A 253 -10.34 -1.04 -9.59
C TYR A 253 -9.62 -1.76 -8.45
N GLU A 254 -8.73 -1.04 -7.79
CA GLU A 254 -8.13 -1.39 -6.50
C GLU A 254 -8.87 -0.68 -5.37
N GLU A 255 -8.89 -1.25 -4.16
CA GLU A 255 -9.65 -0.69 -3.06
C GLU A 255 -8.95 -0.71 -1.71
N ILE A 256 -9.33 0.26 -0.88
CA ILE A 256 -8.93 0.38 0.53
C ILE A 256 -10.19 0.42 1.37
N ASP A 257 -10.23 -0.45 2.38
CA ASP A 257 -11.36 -0.63 3.28
C ASP A 257 -10.98 -0.36 4.73
N ILE A 258 -12.00 -0.12 5.55
CA ILE A 258 -11.89 -0.14 7.01
C ILE A 258 -12.65 -1.36 7.52
N LEU A 259 -11.96 -2.22 8.29
CA LEU A 259 -12.51 -3.45 8.82
C LEU A 259 -13.66 -3.19 9.80
N GLU A 260 -14.80 -3.79 9.52
CA GLU A 260 -15.97 -3.80 10.40
C GLU A 260 -16.39 -5.23 10.74
N SER A 261 -16.80 -5.45 11.99
CA SER A 261 -17.27 -6.76 12.45
C SER A 261 -18.55 -7.18 11.71
N GLY A 262 -18.54 -8.35 11.07
CA GLY A 262 -19.62 -8.86 10.24
C GLY A 262 -19.77 -8.19 8.89
N GLY A 263 -18.81 -7.33 8.51
CA GLY A 263 -18.84 -6.57 7.25
C GLY A 263 -18.77 -7.46 6.01
N ASN A 264 -19.57 -7.11 4.99
CA ASN A 264 -19.51 -7.67 3.64
C ASN A 264 -18.97 -6.61 2.67
N TYR A 265 -17.77 -6.80 2.15
CA TYR A 265 -17.08 -5.85 1.25
C TYR A 265 -17.46 -6.01 -0.23
N GLY A 266 -18.33 -6.98 -0.51
CA GLY A 266 -19.07 -7.03 -1.78
C GLY A 266 -18.44 -7.85 -2.90
N TRP A 267 -17.22 -8.33 -2.81
CA TRP A 267 -16.67 -9.23 -3.81
C TRP A 267 -17.46 -10.56 -3.87
N LYS A 268 -17.93 -11.08 -5.00
CA LYS A 268 -17.73 -10.56 -6.39
C LYS A 268 -18.97 -9.83 -6.93
N ILE A 269 -19.81 -9.31 -6.10
CA ILE A 269 -20.94 -8.48 -6.53
C ILE A 269 -20.42 -7.14 -7.05
N MET A 270 -19.44 -6.60 -6.33
CA MET A 270 -18.77 -5.33 -6.59
C MET A 270 -17.28 -5.55 -6.88
N GLU A 271 -16.66 -4.60 -7.59
CA GLU A 271 -15.24 -4.33 -7.68
C GLU A 271 -15.07 -2.83 -7.46
N GLY A 272 -14.43 -2.42 -6.38
CA GLY A 272 -14.47 -1.05 -5.92
C GLY A 272 -15.92 -0.57 -5.72
N ASN A 273 -16.19 0.63 -6.21
CA ASN A 273 -17.53 1.24 -6.17
C ASN A 273 -18.44 0.85 -7.36
N HIS A 274 -18.12 -0.24 -8.08
CA HIS A 274 -18.80 -0.60 -9.32
C HIS A 274 -19.35 -2.02 -9.27
N CYS A 275 -20.49 -2.23 -9.91
CA CYS A 275 -21.01 -3.59 -10.09
C CYS A 275 -20.06 -4.42 -10.95
N TYR A 276 -19.68 -5.62 -10.46
CA TYR A 276 -18.86 -6.56 -11.21
C TYR A 276 -19.72 -7.73 -11.74
N SER A 277 -20.40 -8.46 -10.87
CA SER A 277 -21.26 -9.57 -11.29
C SER A 277 -22.60 -9.57 -10.55
N PRO A 278 -23.68 -9.09 -11.22
CA PRO A 278 -23.78 -8.65 -12.63
C PRO A 278 -23.10 -7.30 -12.86
N ALA A 279 -22.64 -7.05 -14.09
CA ALA A 279 -21.92 -5.82 -14.48
C ALA A 279 -22.77 -4.53 -14.40
N ALA A 280 -24.06 -4.61 -14.11
CA ALA A 280 -24.93 -3.48 -13.86
C ALA A 280 -26.16 -3.91 -13.07
N GLY A 281 -26.66 -3.00 -12.21
CA GLY A 281 -27.87 -3.22 -11.42
C GLY A 281 -27.70 -4.28 -10.33
N CYS A 282 -26.48 -4.45 -9.82
CA CYS A 282 -26.19 -5.33 -8.69
C CYS A 282 -26.92 -4.86 -7.42
N ASP A 283 -27.24 -5.79 -6.54
CA ASP A 283 -27.80 -5.48 -5.23
C ASP A 283 -26.67 -5.12 -4.27
N THR A 284 -26.64 -3.89 -3.84
CA THR A 284 -25.64 -3.36 -2.90
C THR A 284 -26.17 -3.28 -1.46
N THR A 285 -27.34 -3.86 -1.19
CA THR A 285 -27.96 -3.82 0.14
C THR A 285 -27.09 -4.54 1.17
N GLY A 286 -26.64 -3.84 2.20
CA GLY A 286 -25.81 -4.41 3.28
C GLY A 286 -24.33 -4.58 2.94
N LEU A 287 -23.89 -4.12 1.76
CA LEU A 287 -22.46 -4.07 1.42
C LEU A 287 -21.79 -2.84 2.03
N ILE A 288 -20.55 -3.00 2.45
CA ILE A 288 -19.67 -1.93 2.87
C ILE A 288 -18.88 -1.49 1.63
N LEU A 289 -18.96 -0.21 1.31
CA LEU A 289 -18.20 0.32 0.19
C LEU A 289 -16.80 0.77 0.66
N PRO A 290 -15.78 0.65 -0.19
CA PRO A 290 -14.43 1.06 0.14
C PRO A 290 -14.34 2.56 0.46
N VAL A 291 -13.42 2.90 1.36
CA VAL A 291 -13.12 4.30 1.69
C VAL A 291 -12.37 5.00 0.58
N TYR A 292 -11.60 4.24 -0.22
CA TYR A 292 -10.89 4.76 -1.38
C TYR A 292 -10.76 3.70 -2.46
N THR A 293 -10.88 4.12 -3.72
CA THR A 293 -10.64 3.27 -4.89
C THR A 293 -9.81 4.03 -5.93
N TYR A 294 -9.00 3.30 -6.68
CA TYR A 294 -8.34 3.83 -7.87
C TYR A 294 -8.45 2.85 -9.04
N ASP A 295 -8.49 3.39 -10.26
CA ASP A 295 -8.63 2.56 -11.44
C ASP A 295 -7.26 2.11 -11.99
N HIS A 296 -7.26 1.05 -12.81
CA HIS A 296 -6.08 0.47 -13.43
C HIS A 296 -5.33 1.38 -14.42
N SER A 297 -5.76 2.65 -14.60
CA SER A 297 -4.94 3.66 -15.27
C SER A 297 -3.92 4.33 -14.34
N ILE A 298 -4.05 4.12 -13.02
CA ILE A 298 -3.19 4.67 -11.97
C ILE A 298 -2.25 3.59 -11.41
N GLY A 299 -2.78 2.39 -11.16
CA GLY A 299 -2.09 1.25 -10.62
C GLY A 299 -2.95 0.01 -10.79
N GLU A 300 -2.36 -1.19 -10.78
CA GLU A 300 -3.05 -2.44 -11.12
C GLU A 300 -3.00 -3.50 -10.02
N SER A 301 -2.31 -3.21 -8.89
CA SER A 301 -2.22 -4.15 -7.77
C SER A 301 -1.82 -3.42 -6.49
N ILE A 302 -2.79 -3.15 -5.63
CA ILE A 302 -2.55 -2.47 -4.36
C ILE A 302 -1.74 -3.37 -3.40
N THR A 303 -0.68 -2.81 -2.84
CA THR A 303 0.11 -3.52 -1.82
C THR A 303 -0.50 -3.36 -0.42
N GLY A 304 -1.10 -2.22 -0.12
CA GLY A 304 -1.53 -1.86 1.23
C GLY A 304 -0.45 -1.15 2.01
N GLY A 305 -0.63 -0.99 3.31
CA GLY A 305 0.30 -0.23 4.12
C GLY A 305 -0.15 0.05 5.54
N PHE A 306 0.25 1.20 6.07
CA PHE A 306 0.04 1.59 7.47
C PHE A 306 -0.36 3.04 7.61
N VAL A 307 -1.10 3.37 8.66
CA VAL A 307 -1.20 4.75 9.13
C VAL A 307 0.12 5.10 9.82
N TYR A 308 0.85 6.08 9.26
CA TYR A 308 2.15 6.46 9.81
C TYR A 308 2.00 7.14 11.18
N ARG A 309 2.68 6.58 12.18
CA ARG A 309 2.69 7.08 13.56
C ARG A 309 4.08 7.40 14.08
N GLY A 310 5.11 7.19 13.26
CA GLY A 310 6.48 7.57 13.57
C GLY A 310 6.68 9.09 13.72
N THR A 311 7.85 9.48 14.21
CA THR A 311 8.15 10.87 14.55
C THR A 311 9.17 11.52 13.61
N LEU A 312 9.85 10.70 12.78
CA LEU A 312 10.93 11.18 11.91
C LEU A 312 10.43 11.98 10.70
N VAL A 313 9.17 11.76 10.28
CA VAL A 313 8.58 12.40 9.10
C VAL A 313 7.21 13.02 9.44
N PRO A 314 7.16 14.15 10.16
CA PRO A 314 5.91 14.77 10.61
C PRO A 314 4.90 15.09 9.49
N ASP A 315 5.36 15.31 8.27
CA ASP A 315 4.52 15.67 7.11
C ASP A 315 3.53 14.57 6.69
N ILE A 316 3.83 13.31 7.06
CA ILE A 316 2.95 12.16 6.78
C ILE A 316 2.32 11.57 8.05
N TYR A 317 2.52 12.20 9.21
CA TYR A 317 1.92 11.72 10.45
C TYR A 317 0.39 11.67 10.37
N GLY A 318 -0.20 10.52 10.73
CA GLY A 318 -1.64 10.29 10.69
C GLY A 318 -2.22 9.97 9.32
N LYS A 319 -1.39 9.93 8.26
CA LYS A 319 -1.82 9.54 6.92
C LYS A 319 -1.65 8.03 6.71
N TYR A 320 -2.56 7.41 5.97
CA TYR A 320 -2.39 6.03 5.52
C TYR A 320 -1.42 6.01 4.34
N ILE A 321 -0.33 5.26 4.47
CA ILE A 321 0.71 5.13 3.45
C ILE A 321 0.56 3.77 2.80
N PHE A 322 0.48 3.74 1.47
CA PHE A 322 0.28 2.53 0.68
C PHE A 322 0.98 2.64 -0.68
N ALA A 323 1.01 1.56 -1.44
CA ALA A 323 1.67 1.53 -2.73
C ALA A 323 0.94 0.63 -3.73
N ASP A 324 1.34 0.74 -5.00
CA ASP A 324 0.98 -0.18 -6.06
C ASP A 324 2.19 -1.04 -6.43
N PHE A 325 1.99 -2.35 -6.54
CA PHE A 325 3.05 -3.30 -6.89
C PHE A 325 3.46 -3.19 -8.37
N GLU A 326 2.48 -3.08 -9.28
CA GLU A 326 2.73 -3.09 -10.72
C GLU A 326 3.48 -1.84 -11.20
N TYR A 327 3.19 -0.67 -10.60
CA TYR A 327 3.83 0.60 -10.98
C TYR A 327 4.91 1.06 -10.02
N GLY A 328 4.88 0.66 -8.75
CA GLY A 328 5.85 1.05 -7.73
C GLY A 328 5.59 2.42 -7.11
N ASP A 329 4.48 3.05 -7.45
CA ASP A 329 4.06 4.32 -6.86
C ASP A 329 3.74 4.16 -5.39
N VAL A 330 4.23 5.06 -4.56
CA VAL A 330 3.96 5.14 -3.11
C VAL A 330 3.16 6.40 -2.81
N TRP A 331 2.04 6.23 -2.13
CA TRP A 331 1.09 7.31 -1.83
C TRP A 331 0.83 7.49 -0.34
N SER A 332 0.33 8.66 0.01
CA SER A 332 -0.35 8.90 1.28
C SER A 332 -1.79 9.31 1.05
N LEU A 333 -2.70 8.77 1.84
CA LEU A 333 -4.12 9.09 1.88
C LEU A 333 -4.47 9.71 3.22
N ALA A 334 -5.16 10.85 3.19
CA ALA A 334 -5.60 11.54 4.40
C ALA A 334 -6.92 12.27 4.14
N TYR A 335 -7.62 12.63 5.23
CA TYR A 335 -8.71 13.59 5.14
C TYR A 335 -8.16 15.00 5.25
N ASP A 336 -8.62 15.89 4.37
CA ASP A 336 -8.32 17.32 4.45
C ASP A 336 -9.20 18.04 5.50
N GLU A 337 -9.04 19.37 5.63
CA GLU A 337 -9.81 20.19 6.58
C GLU A 337 -11.34 20.22 6.27
N GLU A 338 -11.74 19.90 5.03
CA GLU A 338 -13.13 19.81 4.59
C GLU A 338 -13.70 18.37 4.70
N ASN A 339 -12.94 17.45 5.27
CA ASN A 339 -13.23 16.01 5.39
C ASN A 339 -13.36 15.31 4.03
N SER A 340 -12.61 15.81 3.02
CA SER A 340 -12.43 15.16 1.73
C SER A 340 -11.13 14.34 1.72
N LEU A 341 -11.11 13.23 0.98
CA LEU A 341 -9.91 12.41 0.85
C LEU A 341 -8.89 13.07 -0.08
N GLU A 342 -7.68 13.27 0.43
CA GLU A 342 -6.53 13.80 -0.32
C GLU A 342 -5.50 12.69 -0.55
N LEU A 343 -5.22 12.41 -1.83
CA LEU A 343 -4.14 11.51 -2.25
C LEU A 343 -2.90 12.34 -2.61
N SER A 344 -1.77 12.00 -2.01
CA SER A 344 -0.48 12.63 -2.34
C SER A 344 0.55 11.57 -2.71
N ILE A 345 1.35 11.84 -3.76
CA ILE A 345 2.45 10.97 -4.15
C ILE A 345 3.65 11.27 -3.25
N LEU A 346 4.22 10.22 -2.66
CA LEU A 346 5.43 10.30 -1.84
C LEU A 346 6.69 9.91 -2.62
N GLY A 347 6.56 9.00 -3.59
CA GLY A 347 7.67 8.52 -4.40
C GLY A 347 7.28 7.41 -5.35
N ASP A 348 8.27 6.88 -6.07
CA ASP A 348 8.15 5.77 -7.01
C ASP A 348 9.42 4.93 -6.87
N LEU A 349 9.28 3.64 -6.59
CA LEU A 349 10.36 2.66 -6.47
C LEU A 349 10.53 1.81 -7.74
N GLY A 350 9.74 2.08 -8.77
CA GLY A 350 9.71 1.35 -10.03
C GLY A 350 8.77 0.14 -10.01
N PRO A 351 8.44 -0.39 -11.18
CA PRO A 351 7.45 -1.44 -11.34
C PRO A 351 7.89 -2.77 -10.69
N TYR A 352 6.89 -3.53 -10.21
CA TYR A 352 7.05 -4.84 -9.56
C TYR A 352 7.96 -4.80 -8.34
N SER A 353 7.93 -3.71 -7.59
CA SER A 353 8.90 -3.50 -6.52
C SER A 353 8.29 -3.59 -5.12
N VAL A 354 7.26 -2.81 -4.82
CA VAL A 354 6.75 -2.68 -3.45
C VAL A 354 5.90 -3.89 -3.08
N THR A 355 6.45 -4.76 -2.23
CA THR A 355 5.82 -6.03 -1.85
C THR A 355 5.04 -5.95 -0.55
N SER A 356 5.48 -5.09 0.37
CA SER A 356 4.88 -4.92 1.69
C SER A 356 5.41 -3.68 2.38
N PHE A 357 4.79 -3.37 3.50
CA PHE A 357 5.25 -2.41 4.49
C PHE A 357 5.41 -3.09 5.84
N GLY A 358 6.18 -2.47 6.73
CA GLY A 358 6.31 -2.88 8.12
C GLY A 358 6.74 -1.70 8.99
N ILE A 359 6.60 -1.82 10.29
CA ILE A 359 6.99 -0.79 11.24
C ILE A 359 8.02 -1.32 12.23
N ASP A 360 8.83 -0.43 12.79
CA ASP A 360 9.70 -0.76 13.91
C ASP A 360 9.00 -0.43 15.26
N GLN A 361 9.71 -0.68 16.36
CA GLN A 361 9.19 -0.42 17.70
C GLN A 361 8.91 1.07 18.02
N HIS A 362 9.29 1.99 17.10
CA HIS A 362 9.06 3.42 17.20
C HIS A 362 7.98 3.91 16.22
N ASP A 363 7.23 2.98 15.62
CA ASP A 363 6.22 3.22 14.57
C ASP A 363 6.81 3.87 13.30
N GLU A 364 8.13 3.81 13.10
CA GLU A 364 8.75 4.24 11.85
C GLU A 364 8.47 3.23 10.75
N LEU A 365 8.10 3.72 9.56
CA LEU A 365 7.61 2.91 8.47
C LEU A 365 8.71 2.51 7.49
N TYR A 366 8.73 1.23 7.14
CA TYR A 366 9.63 0.62 6.16
C TYR A 366 8.85 0.04 4.99
N ILE A 367 9.52 -0.09 3.84
CA ILE A 367 9.00 -0.67 2.60
C ILE A 367 9.89 -1.85 2.23
N CYS A 368 9.30 -3.02 2.02
CA CYS A 368 9.96 -4.18 1.42
C CYS A 368 9.88 -4.08 -0.10
N SER A 369 10.99 -4.36 -0.79
CA SER A 369 11.05 -4.27 -2.25
C SER A 369 11.69 -5.52 -2.88
N PHE A 370 11.12 -6.02 -3.98
CA PHE A 370 11.67 -7.16 -4.74
C PHE A 370 13.03 -6.88 -5.39
N ASP A 371 13.51 -5.64 -5.37
CA ASP A 371 14.91 -5.35 -5.71
C ASP A 371 15.90 -5.83 -4.64
N GLY A 372 15.40 -6.40 -3.55
CA GLY A 372 16.17 -6.99 -2.45
C GLY A 372 16.55 -6.01 -1.34
N LYS A 373 15.96 -4.84 -1.34
CA LYS A 373 16.24 -3.76 -0.39
C LYS A 373 15.05 -3.47 0.51
N ILE A 374 15.35 -2.86 1.63
CA ILE A 374 14.37 -2.27 2.55
C ILE A 374 14.55 -0.75 2.50
N TYR A 375 13.46 -0.04 2.30
CA TYR A 375 13.43 1.42 2.26
C TYR A 375 12.73 1.99 3.48
N LYS A 376 12.99 3.27 3.76
CA LYS A 376 12.29 4.05 4.80
C LYS A 376 12.05 5.47 4.35
N PHE A 377 11.11 6.11 5.01
CA PHE A 377 10.84 7.52 4.81
C PHE A 377 11.83 8.39 5.60
N SER A 378 12.16 9.53 5.05
CA SER A 378 12.96 10.55 5.70
C SER A 378 12.48 11.94 5.34
N GLN A 379 12.75 12.89 6.22
CA GLN A 379 12.48 14.28 5.96
C GLN A 379 13.68 14.92 5.26
N ALA A 380 13.52 15.27 3.99
CA ALA A 380 14.55 15.96 3.26
C ALA A 380 14.62 17.43 3.69
N LEU A 381 15.74 17.86 4.27
CA LEU A 381 15.99 19.27 4.54
C LEU A 381 16.22 20.01 3.23
N SER A 382 15.46 21.07 2.97
CA SER A 382 15.44 21.86 1.73
C SER A 382 16.76 22.60 1.39
N THR A 383 17.88 22.26 1.97
CA THR A 383 19.20 22.90 1.70
C THR A 383 20.16 22.05 0.89
N VAL A 384 19.82 20.81 0.58
CA VAL A 384 20.65 19.96 -0.27
C VAL A 384 19.93 19.77 -1.60
N LYS A 385 20.53 20.22 -2.69
CA LYS A 385 20.19 19.70 -4.02
C LYS A 385 20.37 18.20 -3.95
N ILE A 386 19.25 17.48 -3.78
CA ILE A 386 19.26 16.04 -4.01
C ILE A 386 19.21 15.89 -5.53
N ASP A 387 20.36 15.57 -6.12
CA ASP A 387 20.42 14.94 -7.44
C ASP A 387 19.87 13.51 -7.27
N GLY A 388 18.57 13.39 -7.01
CA GLY A 388 17.96 12.12 -6.72
C GLY A 388 16.56 12.00 -7.29
N ILE A 389 16.43 11.16 -8.27
CA ILE A 389 15.27 10.75 -9.04
C ILE A 389 14.75 11.88 -9.94
N ILE A 390 15.60 12.32 -10.83
CA ILE A 390 15.17 12.98 -12.04
C ILE A 390 14.72 11.85 -12.98
N PRO A 391 13.49 11.90 -13.55
CA PRO A 391 13.07 10.97 -14.56
C PRO A 391 14.14 10.80 -15.64
N ASN A 392 14.39 9.61 -16.10
CA ASN A 392 15.44 9.36 -17.11
C ASN A 392 14.98 9.68 -18.56
N LYS A 393 13.71 10.01 -18.74
CA LYS A 393 13.12 10.38 -20.05
C LYS A 393 11.93 11.31 -19.88
N ILE A 394 11.55 12.00 -20.95
CA ILE A 394 10.26 12.71 -21.01
C ILE A 394 9.15 11.68 -21.14
N PHE A 395 8.11 11.81 -20.31
CA PHE A 395 6.94 10.97 -20.40
C PHE A 395 5.67 11.80 -20.10
N LEU A 396 4.58 11.54 -20.83
CA LEU A 396 3.28 12.15 -20.60
C LEU A 396 2.30 11.04 -20.19
N TYR A 397 1.79 11.12 -18.97
CA TYR A 397 0.85 10.13 -18.42
C TYR A 397 -0.56 10.32 -18.97
N GLN A 398 -1.42 9.32 -18.77
CA GLN A 398 -2.84 9.43 -18.97
C GLN A 398 -3.38 10.48 -17.98
N ASN A 399 -4.27 11.36 -18.46
CA ASN A 399 -4.91 12.33 -17.58
C ASN A 399 -5.87 11.64 -16.61
N TYR A 400 -5.98 12.18 -15.42
CA TYR A 400 -6.91 11.66 -14.41
C TYR A 400 -7.69 12.81 -13.74
N PRO A 401 -9.01 12.59 -13.55
CA PRO A 401 -9.84 11.49 -14.07
C PRO A 401 -9.95 11.49 -15.60
N ASN A 402 -10.26 10.30 -16.19
CA ASN A 402 -10.57 10.15 -17.61
C ASN A 402 -11.54 8.96 -17.83
N PRO A 403 -12.83 9.17 -18.15
CA PRO A 403 -13.47 10.45 -18.45
C PRO A 403 -13.51 11.43 -17.27
N PHE A 404 -13.61 12.74 -17.56
CA PHE A 404 -13.58 13.80 -16.53
C PHE A 404 -14.73 14.80 -16.67
N ASN A 405 -15.05 15.54 -15.57
CA ASN A 405 -16.14 16.54 -15.54
C ASN A 405 -15.94 17.57 -14.42
N PRO A 406 -15.69 18.83 -14.69
CA PRO A 406 -15.02 19.35 -15.90
C PRO A 406 -13.49 19.42 -15.73
N VAL A 407 -12.92 18.90 -14.65
CA VAL A 407 -11.53 19.08 -14.25
C VAL A 407 -10.75 17.77 -14.41
N THR A 408 -9.54 17.86 -14.93
CA THR A 408 -8.61 16.74 -15.02
C THR A 408 -7.17 17.19 -14.81
N THR A 409 -6.33 16.31 -14.31
CA THR A 409 -4.90 16.55 -14.11
C THR A 409 -4.09 15.81 -15.18
N LEU A 410 -3.16 16.52 -15.82
CA LEU A 410 -2.18 15.97 -16.73
C LEU A 410 -0.83 15.88 -15.99
N ARG A 411 -0.24 14.69 -15.94
CA ARG A 411 1.06 14.44 -15.32
C ARG A 411 2.11 14.21 -16.41
N TYR A 412 3.34 14.66 -16.18
CA TYR A 412 4.45 14.48 -17.10
C TYR A 412 5.79 14.55 -16.38
N ASP A 413 6.77 13.89 -16.95
CA ASP A 413 8.13 13.76 -16.41
C ASP A 413 9.13 14.51 -17.27
N LEU A 414 10.12 15.10 -16.62
CA LEU A 414 11.19 15.84 -17.29
C LEU A 414 12.57 15.39 -16.74
N PRO A 415 13.44 14.83 -17.60
CA PRO A 415 14.77 14.36 -17.18
C PRO A 415 15.76 15.51 -16.87
N GLU A 416 15.50 16.71 -17.36
CA GLU A 416 16.32 17.90 -17.14
C GLU A 416 15.48 19.18 -17.24
N ASN A 417 16.07 20.32 -16.87
CA ASN A 417 15.42 21.63 -17.09
C ASN A 417 15.31 21.90 -18.58
N MET A 418 14.10 21.97 -19.13
CA MET A 418 13.88 22.10 -20.56
C MET A 418 12.63 22.93 -20.91
N PRO A 419 12.59 23.52 -22.12
CA PRO A 419 11.40 24.16 -22.63
C PRO A 419 10.30 23.10 -22.87
N VAL A 420 9.11 23.31 -22.32
CA VAL A 420 7.98 22.40 -22.46
C VAL A 420 6.79 23.18 -22.99
N THR A 421 6.10 22.57 -23.97
CA THR A 421 4.82 23.05 -24.44
C THR A 421 3.80 21.93 -24.24
N ILE A 422 2.69 22.22 -23.50
CA ILE A 422 1.53 21.31 -23.37
C ILE A 422 0.32 22.00 -23.95
N VAL A 423 -0.31 21.33 -24.92
CA VAL A 423 -1.43 21.88 -25.67
C VAL A 423 -2.58 20.87 -25.76
N ILE A 424 -3.79 21.38 -25.59
CA ILE A 424 -5.03 20.63 -25.80
C ILE A 424 -5.52 20.91 -27.22
N TYR A 425 -5.95 19.85 -27.93
CA TYR A 425 -6.53 19.91 -29.25
C TYR A 425 -7.90 19.23 -29.27
N ASP A 426 -8.77 19.69 -30.15
CA ASP A 426 -9.97 18.92 -30.51
C ASP A 426 -9.66 17.81 -31.53
N MET A 427 -10.66 17.00 -31.87
CA MET A 427 -10.49 15.85 -32.78
C MET A 427 -10.19 16.29 -34.23
N LEU A 428 -10.32 17.56 -34.57
CA LEU A 428 -9.94 18.13 -35.88
C LEU A 428 -8.50 18.66 -35.86
N GLY A 429 -7.80 18.55 -34.72
CA GLY A 429 -6.45 19.09 -34.53
C GLY A 429 -6.40 20.58 -34.31
N ILE A 430 -7.56 21.24 -34.03
CA ILE A 430 -7.60 22.65 -33.73
C ILE A 430 -7.20 22.86 -32.27
N ARG A 431 -6.27 23.81 -32.04
CA ARG A 431 -5.77 24.12 -30.70
C ARG A 431 -6.92 24.76 -29.84
N VAL A 432 -7.20 24.06 -28.72
CA VAL A 432 -8.22 24.50 -27.76
C VAL A 432 -7.61 25.35 -26.66
N LYS A 433 -6.52 24.85 -26.05
CA LYS A 433 -5.83 25.50 -24.92
C LYS A 433 -4.33 25.22 -24.97
N THR A 434 -3.53 26.22 -24.65
CA THR A 434 -2.11 26.03 -24.30
C THR A 434 -2.04 26.11 -22.78
N LEU A 435 -1.68 25.00 -22.14
CA LEU A 435 -1.54 24.90 -20.68
C LEU A 435 -0.16 25.36 -20.23
N ILE A 436 0.89 24.95 -20.95
CA ILE A 436 2.28 25.28 -20.65
C ILE A 436 2.98 25.70 -21.96
N ASN A 437 3.80 26.75 -21.88
CA ASN A 437 4.74 27.15 -22.94
C ASN A 437 5.90 27.92 -22.30
N GLN A 438 6.74 27.21 -21.54
CA GLN A 438 7.87 27.80 -20.84
C GLN A 438 8.89 26.74 -20.43
N THR A 439 10.07 27.19 -20.00
CA THR A 439 11.04 26.26 -19.39
C THR A 439 10.52 25.78 -18.05
N GLN A 440 10.47 24.45 -17.91
CA GLN A 440 10.13 23.74 -16.68
C GLN A 440 11.39 23.10 -16.06
N LYS A 441 11.41 22.99 -14.73
CA LYS A 441 12.48 22.29 -14.04
C LYS A 441 12.35 20.78 -14.21
N ALA A 442 13.45 20.05 -14.16
CA ALA A 442 13.47 18.60 -14.08
C ALA A 442 12.58 18.06 -12.94
N GLY A 443 12.10 16.82 -13.08
CA GLY A 443 11.28 16.11 -12.08
C GLY A 443 9.88 15.80 -12.57
N TYR A 444 9.09 15.19 -11.69
CA TYR A 444 7.68 14.86 -11.88
C TYR A 444 6.85 16.13 -11.81
N ARG A 445 5.93 16.31 -12.78
CA ARG A 445 5.16 17.54 -12.97
C ARG A 445 3.70 17.25 -13.22
N SER A 446 2.84 18.18 -12.83
CA SER A 446 1.42 18.11 -13.17
C SER A 446 0.87 19.47 -13.53
N ILE A 447 -0.22 19.48 -14.30
CA ILE A 447 -1.00 20.67 -14.67
C ILE A 447 -2.48 20.31 -14.78
N ILE A 448 -3.33 21.16 -14.25
CA ILE A 448 -4.78 20.97 -14.27
C ILE A 448 -5.37 21.62 -15.52
N TRP A 449 -6.36 20.96 -16.12
CA TRP A 449 -7.23 21.55 -17.14
C TRP A 449 -8.70 21.48 -16.67
N ASP A 450 -9.34 22.62 -16.71
CA ASP A 450 -10.70 22.89 -16.22
C ASP A 450 -11.74 22.92 -17.35
N ALA A 451 -11.47 22.32 -18.51
CA ALA A 451 -12.27 22.33 -19.70
C ALA A 451 -12.59 23.74 -20.24
N ILE A 452 -11.69 24.71 -20.01
CA ILE A 452 -11.81 26.09 -20.53
C ILE A 452 -10.77 26.31 -21.65
N ASN A 453 -11.20 26.89 -22.76
CA ASN A 453 -10.33 27.24 -23.90
C ASN A 453 -9.47 28.49 -23.64
N ASN A 454 -8.60 28.85 -24.61
CA ASN A 454 -7.75 30.04 -24.51
C ASN A 454 -8.51 31.36 -24.37
N ASN A 455 -9.80 31.41 -24.73
CA ASN A 455 -10.66 32.60 -24.64
C ASN A 455 -11.46 32.64 -23.33
N GLY A 456 -11.18 31.77 -22.36
CA GLY A 456 -11.88 31.69 -21.08
C GLY A 456 -13.32 31.14 -21.19
N LYS A 457 -13.66 30.41 -22.26
CA LYS A 457 -14.99 29.81 -22.45
C LYS A 457 -14.95 28.32 -22.25
N PRO A 458 -15.95 27.72 -21.56
CA PRO A 458 -16.11 26.29 -21.48
C PRO A 458 -16.16 25.61 -22.84
N VAL A 459 -15.58 24.44 -22.97
CA VAL A 459 -15.65 23.62 -24.19
C VAL A 459 -16.76 22.59 -24.09
N SER A 460 -17.19 22.03 -25.21
CA SER A 460 -18.25 21.02 -25.26
C SER A 460 -17.74 19.65 -24.78
N ALA A 461 -18.64 18.83 -24.23
CA ALA A 461 -18.36 17.42 -24.00
C ALA A 461 -17.87 16.75 -25.30
N GLY A 462 -16.92 15.84 -25.16
CA GLY A 462 -16.33 15.14 -26.31
C GLY A 462 -14.91 14.66 -26.07
N ILE A 463 -14.29 14.15 -27.14
CA ILE A 463 -12.92 13.67 -27.12
C ILE A 463 -11.97 14.82 -27.42
N TYR A 464 -10.91 14.91 -26.63
CA TYR A 464 -9.80 15.85 -26.81
C TYR A 464 -8.48 15.10 -26.84
N LEU A 465 -7.49 15.72 -27.47
CA LEU A 465 -6.10 15.25 -27.46
C LEU A 465 -5.27 16.25 -26.65
N TYR A 466 -4.35 15.77 -25.85
CA TYR A 466 -3.34 16.60 -25.24
C TYR A 466 -1.95 16.11 -25.62
N GLN A 467 -1.05 17.06 -25.77
CA GLN A 467 0.26 16.80 -26.33
C GLN A 467 1.33 17.56 -25.57
N ILE A 468 2.41 16.84 -25.16
CA ILE A 468 3.64 17.45 -24.71
C ILE A 468 4.63 17.55 -25.85
N GLN A 469 5.36 18.65 -25.95
CA GLN A 469 6.40 18.87 -26.93
C GLN A 469 7.64 19.52 -26.29
N ASN A 470 8.82 18.98 -26.64
CA ASN A 470 10.13 19.55 -26.36
C ASN A 470 11.04 19.29 -27.58
N GLY A 471 11.38 20.34 -28.33
CA GLY A 471 12.14 20.19 -29.57
C GLY A 471 11.47 19.25 -30.56
N GLU A 472 12.18 18.17 -30.91
CA GLU A 472 11.65 17.11 -31.80
C GLU A 472 10.83 16.05 -31.04
N TYR A 473 10.92 16.01 -29.73
CA TYR A 473 10.13 15.05 -28.92
C TYR A 473 8.68 15.49 -28.85
N MET A 474 7.78 14.53 -29.11
CA MET A 474 6.33 14.74 -29.06
C MET A 474 5.62 13.49 -28.59
N GLN A 475 4.78 13.62 -27.56
CA GLN A 475 3.89 12.55 -27.12
C GLN A 475 2.47 13.08 -27.01
N THR A 476 1.49 12.31 -27.51
CA THR A 476 0.06 12.71 -27.53
C THR A 476 -0.77 11.64 -26.88
N ARG A 477 -1.75 12.05 -26.08
CA ARG A 477 -2.75 11.16 -25.46
C ARG A 477 -4.17 11.68 -25.69
N LYS A 478 -5.13 10.78 -25.50
CA LYS A 478 -6.57 11.04 -25.66
C LYS A 478 -7.21 11.20 -24.27
N MET A 479 -8.19 12.10 -24.17
CA MET A 479 -9.04 12.27 -22.99
C MET A 479 -10.50 12.49 -23.39
N VAL A 480 -11.42 12.19 -22.46
CA VAL A 480 -12.87 12.29 -22.68
C VAL A 480 -13.47 13.23 -21.63
N LEU A 481 -14.05 14.35 -22.09
CA LEU A 481 -14.80 15.28 -21.26
C LEU A 481 -16.27 14.86 -21.26
N LEU A 482 -16.82 14.61 -20.08
CA LEU A 482 -18.26 14.41 -19.86
C LEU A 482 -18.97 15.77 -19.75
N LYS A 483 -20.31 15.73 -19.71
CA LYS A 483 -21.10 16.95 -19.64
C LYS A 483 -21.57 17.23 -18.21
#